data_cfcb8bbce8b806858969b311821f3b01
#
_entry.id   cfcb8bbce8b806858969b311821f3b01
#
_cell.length_a   1.000
_cell.length_b   1.000
_cell.length_c   1.000
_cell.angle_alpha   90.00
_cell.angle_beta   90.00
_cell.angle_gamma   90.00
#
_symmetry.space_group_name_H-M   'P 1'
#
loop_
_entity.id
_entity.type
_entity.pdbx_description
1 polymer ?
#
loop_
_entity_poly.entity_id
_entity_poly.type
_entity_poly.pdbx_seq_one_letter_code
_entity_poly.pdbx_strand_id
1 'polypeptide(L)'
;MTQTSRTSHRDLLPILEEDTYGFWTDFARRPGGESGVDSGAVWWRSGVPLVTYNGIAGVTADIDATLARVRGWDVPARWTLSSASTPAGYEVALDARGLALYDEWPGMVARIEDLPDPEMGAATIEVVRTAAASNEFSDVMCDAFGVPAETAGFIRSAHSWPHMHQAGLEYLLLRIGGEAVATGLLRSAAGAAGIYAITVRRRFQRRGLGTLATLVTAREGARRGAAIAILQATQEGFPLYKQLGFQAITSFRSWRLPERLAGTHEG
;
A
#
# COMPACT_ATOMS: atom_id res chain seq x y z
N MET A 1 -14.62 -9.05 -35.21
CA MET A 1 -14.42 -7.81 -34.44
C MET A 1 -15.08 -8.01 -33.10
N THR A 2 -14.33 -8.50 -32.14
CA THR A 2 -14.81 -8.75 -30.76
C THR A 2 -14.77 -7.43 -30.01
N GLN A 3 -15.93 -6.91 -29.69
CA GLN A 3 -16.11 -5.72 -28.85
C GLN A 3 -15.60 -6.09 -27.44
N THR A 4 -14.36 -5.71 -27.13
CA THR A 4 -13.80 -5.84 -25.77
C THR A 4 -14.61 -4.90 -24.88
N SER A 5 -15.51 -5.46 -24.08
CA SER A 5 -16.31 -4.74 -23.09
C SER A 5 -15.34 -3.93 -22.23
N ARG A 6 -15.41 -2.59 -22.28
CA ARG A 6 -14.69 -1.71 -21.35
C ARG A 6 -15.22 -2.00 -19.93
N THR A 7 -14.40 -2.65 -19.12
CA THR A 7 -14.69 -2.85 -17.70
C THR A 7 -15.01 -1.49 -17.06
N SER A 8 -16.17 -1.35 -16.45
CA SER A 8 -16.61 -0.07 -15.88
C SER A 8 -15.83 0.23 -14.58
N HIS A 9 -15.77 1.50 -14.16
CA HIS A 9 -15.19 1.87 -12.85
C HIS A 9 -15.88 1.16 -11.69
N ARG A 10 -17.17 0.83 -11.84
CA ARG A 10 -17.94 0.08 -10.83
C ARG A 10 -17.45 -1.35 -10.66
N ASP A 11 -16.98 -1.98 -11.75
CA ASP A 11 -16.45 -3.34 -11.72
C ASP A 11 -15.02 -3.39 -11.15
N LEU A 12 -14.26 -2.28 -11.27
CA LEU A 12 -12.89 -2.17 -10.79
C LEU A 12 -12.78 -1.76 -9.31
N LEU A 13 -13.80 -1.10 -8.76
CA LEU A 13 -13.77 -0.62 -7.38
C LEU A 13 -13.62 -1.76 -6.36
N PRO A 14 -14.37 -2.88 -6.42
CA PRO A 14 -14.18 -3.99 -5.49
C PRO A 14 -12.77 -4.60 -5.57
N ILE A 15 -12.20 -4.69 -6.77
CA ILE A 15 -10.85 -5.22 -7.01
C ILE A 15 -9.81 -4.31 -6.36
N LEU A 16 -9.95 -2.99 -6.54
CA LEU A 16 -9.07 -1.99 -5.94
C LEU A 16 -9.14 -2.01 -4.41
N GLU A 17 -10.34 -2.12 -3.84
CA GLU A 17 -10.54 -2.17 -2.38
C GLU A 17 -9.97 -3.46 -1.79
N GLU A 18 -10.28 -4.62 -2.38
CA GLU A 18 -9.77 -5.92 -1.95
C GLU A 18 -8.24 -5.95 -1.98
N ASP A 19 -7.62 -5.44 -3.05
CA ASP A 19 -6.17 -5.40 -3.15
C ASP A 19 -5.57 -4.45 -2.11
N THR A 20 -6.13 -3.25 -1.97
CA THR A 20 -5.65 -2.25 -1.01
C THR A 20 -5.72 -2.76 0.43
N TYR A 21 -6.85 -3.34 0.83
CA TYR A 21 -7.04 -3.87 2.18
C TYR A 21 -6.19 -5.12 2.41
N GLY A 22 -6.11 -6.00 1.40
CA GLY A 22 -5.27 -7.18 1.42
C GLY A 22 -3.78 -6.84 1.54
N PHE A 23 -3.30 -5.81 0.85
CA PHE A 23 -1.92 -5.35 0.97
C PHE A 23 -1.54 -5.01 2.42
N TRP A 24 -2.41 -4.29 3.12
CA TRP A 24 -2.14 -3.94 4.51
C TRP A 24 -2.23 -5.13 5.44
N THR A 25 -3.17 -6.06 5.23
CA THR A 25 -3.27 -7.28 6.03
C THR A 25 -2.09 -8.23 5.82
N ASP A 26 -1.44 -8.20 4.63
CA ASP A 26 -0.26 -9.00 4.35
C ASP A 26 0.92 -8.67 5.31
N PHE A 27 1.00 -7.44 5.84
CA PHE A 27 2.00 -7.08 6.86
C PHE A 27 1.79 -7.80 8.20
N ALA A 28 0.60 -8.30 8.49
CA ALA A 28 0.33 -9.11 9.67
C ALA A 28 0.73 -10.58 9.51
N ARG A 29 1.11 -11.05 8.31
CA ARG A 29 1.60 -12.42 8.05
C ARG A 29 3.04 -12.67 8.53
N ARG A 30 3.49 -11.91 9.51
CA ARG A 30 4.79 -12.00 10.16
C ARG A 30 4.66 -12.65 11.54
N PRO A 31 5.74 -13.17 12.15
CA PRO A 31 5.68 -13.67 13.52
C PRO A 31 5.15 -12.61 14.49
N GLY A 32 4.12 -12.98 15.27
CA GLY A 32 3.44 -12.09 16.21
C GLY A 32 2.45 -11.13 15.56
N GLY A 33 2.23 -11.20 14.26
CA GLY A 33 1.19 -10.45 13.57
C GLY A 33 -0.15 -11.19 13.61
N GLU A 34 -1.24 -10.44 13.55
CA GLU A 34 -2.61 -10.94 13.59
C GLU A 34 -3.49 -10.16 12.60
N SER A 35 -4.44 -10.83 11.98
CA SER A 35 -5.45 -10.19 11.14
C SER A 35 -6.76 -10.97 11.15
N GLY A 36 -7.85 -10.33 10.80
CA GLY A 36 -9.16 -10.95 10.71
C GLY A 36 -10.21 -10.04 10.11
N VAL A 37 -11.47 -10.50 10.14
CA VAL A 37 -12.63 -9.78 9.63
C VAL A 37 -13.67 -9.69 10.74
N ASP A 38 -14.19 -8.48 10.98
CA ASP A 38 -15.31 -8.22 11.89
C ASP A 38 -16.42 -7.49 11.16
N SER A 39 -17.58 -8.15 11.04
CA SER A 39 -18.80 -7.53 10.50
C SER A 39 -18.61 -6.73 9.21
N GLY A 40 -17.71 -7.19 8.33
CA GLY A 40 -17.42 -6.57 7.03
C GLY A 40 -16.12 -5.76 6.97
N ALA A 41 -15.61 -5.26 8.08
CA ALA A 41 -14.30 -4.61 8.12
C ALA A 41 -13.17 -5.63 8.33
N VAL A 42 -12.05 -5.42 7.67
CA VAL A 42 -10.81 -6.17 7.93
C VAL A 42 -9.96 -5.41 8.93
N TRP A 43 -9.24 -6.12 9.78
CA TRP A 43 -8.29 -5.54 10.72
C TRP A 43 -6.96 -6.29 10.69
N TRP A 44 -5.88 -5.59 11.00
CA TRP A 44 -4.53 -6.16 11.04
C TRP A 44 -3.66 -5.46 12.10
N ARG A 45 -2.87 -6.26 12.79
CA ARG A 45 -1.84 -5.82 13.74
C ARG A 45 -0.54 -6.49 13.35
N SER A 46 0.41 -5.74 12.84
CA SER A 46 1.73 -6.26 12.47
C SER A 46 2.72 -6.30 13.64
N GLY A 47 2.45 -5.55 14.71
CA GLY A 47 3.39 -5.32 15.80
C GLY A 47 4.49 -4.30 15.48
N VAL A 48 4.54 -3.76 14.27
CA VAL A 48 5.44 -2.65 13.93
C VAL A 48 4.88 -1.36 14.55
N PRO A 49 5.64 -0.57 15.35
CA PRO A 49 5.12 0.60 16.06
C PRO A 49 4.97 1.83 15.17
N LEU A 50 4.40 1.66 13.99
CA LEU A 50 4.09 2.69 13.01
C LEU A 50 2.63 2.56 12.58
N VAL A 51 1.89 3.67 12.59
CA VAL A 51 0.46 3.72 12.29
C VAL A 51 0.08 3.08 10.94
N THR A 52 0.97 3.19 9.96
CA THR A 52 0.76 2.65 8.61
C THR A 52 0.60 1.12 8.60
N TYR A 53 1.27 0.41 9.52
CA TYR A 53 1.33 -1.05 9.51
C TYR A 53 0.30 -1.74 10.41
N ASN A 54 -0.61 -0.97 11.05
CA ASN A 54 -1.67 -1.53 11.88
C ASN A 54 -2.98 -0.79 11.63
N GLY A 55 -4.09 -1.49 11.63
CA GLY A 55 -5.35 -0.78 11.42
C GLY A 55 -6.57 -1.63 11.12
N ILE A 56 -7.58 -0.92 10.70
CA ILE A 56 -8.88 -1.40 10.25
C ILE A 56 -9.12 -0.83 8.85
N ALA A 57 -9.76 -1.57 7.97
CA ALA A 57 -10.19 -1.08 6.68
C ALA A 57 -11.61 -1.57 6.34
N GLY A 58 -12.35 -0.69 5.66
CA GLY A 58 -13.72 -0.94 5.27
C GLY A 58 -14.75 -0.56 6.33
N VAL A 59 -16.00 -0.83 6.02
CA VAL A 59 -17.18 -0.48 6.81
C VAL A 59 -17.61 -1.69 7.65
N THR A 60 -17.91 -1.46 8.93
CA THR A 60 -18.51 -2.46 9.83
C THR A 60 -19.91 -2.02 10.24
N ALA A 61 -20.74 -2.99 10.60
CA ALA A 61 -22.06 -2.72 11.18
C ALA A 61 -21.98 -2.18 12.62
N ASP A 62 -20.90 -2.49 13.34
CA ASP A 62 -20.70 -2.06 14.74
C ASP A 62 -19.29 -1.46 14.93
N ILE A 63 -19.23 -0.13 14.85
CA ILE A 63 -17.97 0.63 15.01
C ILE A 63 -17.40 0.42 16.43
N ASP A 64 -18.24 0.40 17.46
CA ASP A 64 -17.78 0.35 18.85
C ASP A 64 -17.20 -1.03 19.19
N ALA A 65 -17.84 -2.11 18.71
CA ALA A 65 -17.30 -3.46 18.86
C ALA A 65 -15.95 -3.61 18.10
N THR A 66 -15.84 -3.05 16.90
CA THR A 66 -14.60 -3.08 16.13
C THR A 66 -13.49 -2.26 16.81
N LEU A 67 -13.82 -1.09 17.36
CA LEU A 67 -12.86 -0.29 18.16
C LEU A 67 -12.46 -1.00 19.45
N ALA A 68 -13.38 -1.71 20.11
CA ALA A 68 -13.07 -2.48 21.32
C ALA A 68 -11.99 -3.55 21.08
N ARG A 69 -11.98 -4.15 19.88
CA ARG A 69 -10.93 -5.13 19.49
C ARG A 69 -9.54 -4.50 19.47
N VAL A 70 -9.41 -3.29 18.95
CA VAL A 70 -8.12 -2.61 18.82
C VAL A 70 -7.69 -1.86 20.07
N ARG A 71 -8.60 -1.77 21.03
CA ARG A 71 -8.35 -1.20 22.36
C ARG A 71 -7.30 -1.99 23.10
N GLY A 72 -6.33 -2.14 23.28
CA GLY A 72 -5.34 -2.98 23.95
C GLY A 72 -4.18 -3.31 23.04
N TRP A 73 -4.20 -2.77 21.81
CA TRP A 73 -3.01 -2.82 21.00
C TRP A 73 -1.96 -1.84 21.54
N ASP A 74 -0.75 -2.32 21.67
CA ASP A 74 0.42 -1.56 22.11
C ASP A 74 1.10 -0.81 20.95
N VAL A 75 0.42 -0.68 19.84
CA VAL A 75 0.90 -0.04 18.61
C VAL A 75 -0.12 0.95 18.07
N PRO A 76 0.33 2.07 17.45
CA PRO A 76 -0.58 3.00 16.81
C PRO A 76 -1.29 2.36 15.61
N ALA A 77 -2.56 2.73 15.41
CA ALA A 77 -3.38 2.17 14.34
C ALA A 77 -4.21 3.24 13.64
N ARG A 78 -4.74 2.88 12.46
CA ARG A 78 -5.62 3.73 11.66
C ARG A 78 -6.88 2.97 11.24
N TRP A 79 -7.91 3.73 10.86
CA TRP A 79 -9.08 3.22 10.15
C TRP A 79 -9.10 3.80 8.74
N THR A 80 -9.11 2.96 7.72
CA THR A 80 -9.08 3.38 6.31
C THR A 80 -10.41 3.04 5.63
N LEU A 81 -11.00 4.01 4.95
CA LEU A 81 -12.26 3.88 4.21
C LEU A 81 -12.04 4.26 2.74
N SER A 82 -12.75 3.58 1.84
CA SER A 82 -12.91 4.00 0.46
C SER A 82 -14.13 4.92 0.34
N SER A 83 -13.94 6.14 -0.17
CA SER A 83 -15.02 7.13 -0.28
C SER A 83 -16.17 6.67 -1.16
N ALA A 84 -15.90 5.79 -2.14
CA ALA A 84 -16.92 5.30 -3.07
C ALA A 84 -17.86 4.23 -2.47
N SER A 85 -17.43 3.52 -1.40
CA SER A 85 -18.20 2.47 -0.73
C SER A 85 -18.63 2.83 0.69
N THR A 86 -18.20 3.99 1.20
CA THR A 86 -18.53 4.43 2.56
C THR A 86 -19.94 5.05 2.62
N PRO A 87 -20.85 4.53 3.48
CA PRO A 87 -22.17 5.12 3.67
C PRO A 87 -22.14 6.54 4.19
N ALA A 88 -23.13 7.34 3.82
CA ALA A 88 -23.28 8.70 4.34
C ALA A 88 -23.35 8.71 5.88
N GLY A 89 -22.63 9.64 6.51
CA GLY A 89 -22.57 9.77 7.97
C GLY A 89 -21.59 8.83 8.68
N TYR A 90 -21.01 7.84 7.98
CA TYR A 90 -20.06 6.90 8.62
C TYR A 90 -18.79 7.59 9.10
N GLU A 91 -18.24 8.50 8.30
CA GLU A 91 -17.05 9.30 8.67
C GLU A 91 -17.33 10.19 9.89
N VAL A 92 -18.51 10.84 9.93
CA VAL A 92 -18.95 11.63 11.09
C VAL A 92 -19.05 10.75 12.35
N ALA A 93 -19.46 9.49 12.18
CA ALA A 93 -19.51 8.55 13.30
C ALA A 93 -18.13 8.15 13.82
N LEU A 94 -17.09 8.12 12.97
CA LEU A 94 -15.69 7.94 13.38
C LEU A 94 -15.18 9.18 14.14
N ASP A 95 -15.42 10.39 13.60
CA ASP A 95 -15.03 11.64 14.22
C ASP A 95 -15.65 11.80 15.62
N ALA A 96 -16.93 11.45 15.76
CA ALA A 96 -17.65 11.49 17.05
C ALA A 96 -17.06 10.54 18.11
N ARG A 97 -16.28 9.55 17.71
CA ARG A 97 -15.56 8.62 18.58
C ARG A 97 -14.10 9.02 18.83
N GLY A 98 -13.73 10.23 18.41
CA GLY A 98 -12.41 10.79 18.63
C GLY A 98 -11.33 10.32 17.66
N LEU A 99 -11.71 9.63 16.57
CA LEU A 99 -10.77 9.37 15.49
C LEU A 99 -10.55 10.67 14.69
N ALA A 100 -9.33 10.92 14.22
CA ALA A 100 -8.99 12.12 13.47
C ALA A 100 -8.53 11.76 12.06
N LEU A 101 -9.19 12.34 11.05
CA LEU A 101 -8.72 12.25 9.66
C LEU A 101 -7.31 12.83 9.58
N TYR A 102 -6.38 12.06 9.02
CA TYR A 102 -4.98 12.50 8.90
C TYR A 102 -4.39 12.30 7.52
N ASP A 103 -5.02 11.48 6.67
CA ASP A 103 -4.47 11.16 5.35
C ASP A 103 -5.56 10.82 4.34
N GLU A 104 -5.31 11.17 3.07
CA GLU A 104 -6.20 10.87 1.96
C GLU A 104 -5.40 10.62 0.69
N TRP A 105 -5.63 9.46 0.05
CA TRP A 105 -4.93 9.05 -1.16
C TRP A 105 -5.91 8.62 -2.27
N PRO A 106 -5.82 9.21 -3.47
CA PRO A 106 -6.56 8.72 -4.63
C PRO A 106 -6.24 7.26 -4.92
N GLY A 107 -7.28 6.43 -5.00
CA GLY A 107 -7.19 5.07 -5.50
C GLY A 107 -7.31 5.08 -7.02
N MET A 108 -6.26 4.63 -7.71
CA MET A 108 -6.15 4.75 -9.16
C MET A 108 -6.01 3.38 -9.83
N VAL A 109 -6.53 3.29 -11.05
CA VAL A 109 -6.52 2.08 -11.88
C VAL A 109 -6.07 2.40 -13.30
N ALA A 110 -5.42 1.43 -13.95
CA ALA A 110 -5.12 1.46 -15.39
C ALA A 110 -5.17 0.05 -15.96
N ARG A 111 -5.53 -0.09 -17.24
CA ARG A 111 -5.28 -1.35 -17.97
C ARG A 111 -3.79 -1.44 -18.27
N ILE A 112 -3.17 -2.57 -17.96
CA ILE A 112 -1.71 -2.69 -18.13
C ILE A 112 -1.35 -2.62 -19.62
N GLU A 113 -2.21 -3.10 -20.51
CA GLU A 113 -1.99 -3.03 -21.99
C GLU A 113 -1.94 -1.59 -22.53
N ASP A 114 -2.61 -0.63 -21.86
CA ASP A 114 -2.65 0.78 -22.25
C ASP A 114 -1.45 1.58 -21.70
N LEU A 115 -0.69 1.00 -20.78
CA LEU A 115 0.50 1.66 -20.23
C LEU A 115 1.66 1.60 -21.24
N PRO A 116 2.49 2.67 -21.35
CA PRO A 116 3.68 2.63 -22.19
C PRO A 116 4.67 1.54 -21.77
N ASP A 117 5.52 1.13 -22.69
CA ASP A 117 6.59 0.19 -22.36
C ASP A 117 7.69 0.88 -21.53
N PRO A 118 8.32 0.16 -20.58
CA PRO A 118 9.38 0.72 -19.76
C PRO A 118 10.67 0.92 -20.59
N GLU A 119 11.18 2.15 -20.60
CA GLU A 119 12.47 2.48 -21.21
C GLU A 119 13.60 2.28 -20.17
N MET A 120 14.27 1.14 -20.24
CA MET A 120 15.26 0.73 -19.24
C MET A 120 16.51 1.62 -19.15
N GLY A 121 16.96 2.18 -20.28
CA GLY A 121 18.22 2.94 -20.30
C GLY A 121 19.39 2.16 -19.69
N ALA A 122 20.08 2.75 -18.72
CA ALA A 122 21.17 2.11 -17.98
C ALA A 122 20.66 1.34 -16.73
N ALA A 123 19.36 1.30 -16.48
CA ALA A 123 18.82 0.64 -15.29
C ALA A 123 18.69 -0.88 -15.51
N THR A 124 18.92 -1.63 -14.45
CA THR A 124 18.64 -3.06 -14.36
C THR A 124 17.64 -3.32 -13.25
N ILE A 125 16.92 -4.44 -13.35
CA ILE A 125 15.94 -4.86 -12.35
C ILE A 125 16.49 -6.04 -11.58
N GLU A 126 16.39 -5.98 -10.26
CA GLU A 126 16.63 -7.10 -9.36
C GLU A 126 15.34 -7.41 -8.60
N VAL A 127 14.94 -8.69 -8.62
CA VAL A 127 13.91 -9.19 -7.71
C VAL A 127 14.56 -9.52 -6.38
N VAL A 128 14.07 -8.91 -5.30
CA VAL A 128 14.61 -9.12 -3.95
C VAL A 128 14.42 -10.58 -3.51
N ARG A 129 15.51 -11.28 -3.21
CA ARG A 129 15.52 -12.69 -2.77
C ARG A 129 16.43 -12.92 -1.56
N THR A 130 17.00 -11.87 -0.98
CA THR A 130 17.93 -11.95 0.14
C THR A 130 17.64 -10.88 1.19
N ALA A 131 18.06 -11.11 2.43
CA ALA A 131 17.98 -10.13 3.50
C ALA A 131 18.77 -8.84 3.17
N ALA A 132 19.92 -8.97 2.50
CA ALA A 132 20.73 -7.84 2.09
C ALA A 132 19.96 -6.93 1.10
N ALA A 133 19.40 -7.52 0.04
CA ALA A 133 18.61 -6.77 -0.94
C ALA A 133 17.33 -6.18 -0.32
N SER A 134 16.70 -6.87 0.64
CA SER A 134 15.56 -6.35 1.40
C SER A 134 15.92 -5.13 2.26
N ASN A 135 17.11 -5.13 2.87
CA ASN A 135 17.60 -3.97 3.58
C ASN A 135 17.86 -2.79 2.63
N GLU A 136 18.48 -3.03 1.46
CA GLU A 136 18.67 -1.99 0.44
C GLU A 136 17.34 -1.40 -0.05
N PHE A 137 16.32 -2.24 -0.24
CA PHE A 137 14.96 -1.79 -0.56
C PHE A 137 14.43 -0.81 0.49
N SER A 138 14.53 -1.19 1.77
CA SER A 138 14.11 -0.34 2.88
C SER A 138 14.94 0.94 2.98
N ASP A 139 16.24 0.88 2.68
CA ASP A 139 17.12 2.05 2.68
C ASP A 139 16.76 3.06 1.58
N VAL A 140 16.36 2.57 0.39
CA VAL A 140 15.84 3.44 -0.68
C VAL A 140 14.55 4.11 -0.23
N MET A 141 13.63 3.38 0.40
CA MET A 141 12.39 3.95 0.96
C MET A 141 12.68 5.00 2.03
N CYS A 142 13.54 4.68 3.00
CA CYS A 142 13.89 5.61 4.08
C CYS A 142 14.52 6.90 3.54
N ASP A 143 15.43 6.81 2.55
CA ASP A 143 16.02 7.97 1.89
C ASP A 143 14.95 8.80 1.17
N ALA A 144 14.09 8.16 0.38
CA ALA A 144 13.06 8.84 -0.40
C ALA A 144 12.07 9.63 0.47
N PHE A 145 11.60 9.02 1.56
CA PHE A 145 10.63 9.62 2.48
C PHE A 145 11.27 10.48 3.58
N GLY A 146 12.60 10.51 3.69
CA GLY A 146 13.27 11.23 4.77
C GLY A 146 12.99 10.66 6.14
N VAL A 147 12.90 9.34 6.23
CA VAL A 147 12.62 8.65 7.49
C VAL A 147 13.80 8.84 8.45
N PRO A 148 13.55 9.29 9.71
CA PRO A 148 14.59 9.41 10.71
C PRO A 148 15.27 8.07 11.02
N ALA A 149 16.55 8.11 11.39
CA ALA A 149 17.37 6.91 11.62
C ALA A 149 16.78 5.97 12.68
N GLU A 150 16.19 6.51 13.72
CA GLU A 150 15.50 5.76 14.79
C GLU A 150 14.27 4.99 14.28
N THR A 151 13.60 5.50 13.24
CA THR A 151 12.42 4.87 12.63
C THR A 151 12.80 3.87 11.54
N ALA A 152 13.97 4.02 10.90
CA ALA A 152 14.41 3.18 9.79
C ALA A 152 14.46 1.68 10.14
N GLY A 153 14.79 1.34 11.40
CA GLY A 153 14.76 -0.03 11.90
C GLY A 153 13.38 -0.68 11.83
N PHE A 154 12.32 0.09 12.10
CA PHE A 154 10.94 -0.39 11.99
C PHE A 154 10.53 -0.63 10.53
N ILE A 155 10.94 0.24 9.61
CA ILE A 155 10.71 0.06 8.17
C ILE A 155 11.41 -1.22 7.68
N ARG A 156 12.70 -1.42 8.00
CA ARG A 156 13.41 -2.66 7.65
C ARG A 156 12.74 -3.90 8.23
N SER A 157 12.26 -3.82 9.48
CA SER A 157 11.52 -4.91 10.09
C SER A 157 10.21 -5.20 9.36
N ALA A 158 9.45 -4.17 8.96
CA ALA A 158 8.19 -4.32 8.22
C ALA A 158 8.40 -4.97 6.85
N HIS A 159 9.49 -4.66 6.15
CA HIS A 159 9.82 -5.13 4.82
C HIS A 159 10.88 -6.24 4.80
N SER A 160 11.04 -6.97 5.92
CA SER A 160 12.09 -7.97 6.04
C SER A 160 11.85 -9.22 5.19
N TRP A 161 12.90 -9.69 4.54
CA TRP A 161 12.98 -11.03 3.96
C TRP A 161 13.18 -12.07 5.08
N PRO A 162 12.55 -13.25 5.05
CA PRO A 162 11.67 -13.81 4.01
C PRO A 162 10.17 -13.56 4.21
N HIS A 163 9.76 -12.86 5.27
CA HIS A 163 8.34 -12.74 5.67
C HIS A 163 7.46 -12.16 4.56
N MET A 164 7.92 -11.10 3.90
CA MET A 164 7.12 -10.45 2.87
C MET A 164 6.98 -11.31 1.61
N HIS A 165 7.99 -12.12 1.29
CA HIS A 165 7.88 -13.08 0.21
C HIS A 165 6.86 -14.19 0.52
N GLN A 166 6.81 -14.68 1.76
CA GLN A 166 5.79 -15.64 2.21
C GLN A 166 4.37 -15.06 2.15
N ALA A 167 4.21 -13.75 2.30
CA ALA A 167 2.96 -13.04 2.11
C ALA A 167 2.54 -12.91 0.63
N GLY A 168 3.35 -13.36 -0.33
CA GLY A 168 3.06 -13.26 -1.76
C GLY A 168 3.40 -11.92 -2.39
N LEU A 169 4.15 -11.08 -1.68
CA LEU A 169 4.61 -9.79 -2.17
C LEU A 169 5.95 -9.93 -2.90
N GLU A 170 6.09 -9.24 -4.04
CA GLU A 170 7.32 -9.22 -4.82
C GLU A 170 7.96 -7.85 -4.76
N TYR A 171 9.18 -7.81 -4.29
CA TYR A 171 9.97 -6.59 -4.13
C TYR A 171 10.96 -6.45 -5.28
N LEU A 172 10.97 -5.29 -5.91
CA LEU A 172 11.81 -4.96 -7.05
C LEU A 172 12.77 -3.82 -6.68
N LEU A 173 14.03 -3.97 -7.02
CA LEU A 173 15.04 -2.92 -6.99
C LEU A 173 15.42 -2.54 -8.42
N LEU A 174 15.41 -1.24 -8.71
CA LEU A 174 16.07 -0.71 -9.90
C LEU A 174 17.48 -0.28 -9.53
N ARG A 175 18.46 -0.73 -10.33
CA ARG A 175 19.86 -0.41 -10.12
C ARG A 175 20.45 0.37 -11.30
N ILE A 176 21.35 1.30 -11.01
CA ILE A 176 22.19 2.00 -11.98
C ILE A 176 23.62 1.88 -11.49
N GLY A 177 24.51 1.31 -12.30
CA GLY A 177 25.91 1.09 -11.93
C GLY A 177 26.07 0.21 -10.67
N GLY A 178 25.13 -0.72 -10.44
CA GLY A 178 25.10 -1.61 -9.26
C GLY A 178 24.44 -1.00 -8.02
N GLU A 179 24.20 0.32 -7.98
CA GLU A 179 23.54 0.97 -6.86
C GLU A 179 22.00 0.84 -6.96
N ALA A 180 21.34 0.49 -5.85
CA ALA A 180 19.88 0.51 -5.74
C ALA A 180 19.37 1.97 -5.69
N VAL A 181 18.65 2.41 -6.74
CA VAL A 181 18.23 3.80 -6.93
C VAL A 181 16.72 4.02 -6.79
N ALA A 182 15.93 2.98 -7.08
CA ALA A 182 14.48 3.03 -6.95
C ALA A 182 13.90 1.67 -6.54
N THR A 183 12.67 1.68 -6.06
CA THR A 183 11.93 0.51 -5.61
C THR A 183 10.59 0.38 -6.32
N GLY A 184 10.08 -0.84 -6.37
CA GLY A 184 8.70 -1.16 -6.68
C GLY A 184 8.28 -2.40 -5.89
N LEU A 185 7.05 -2.43 -5.43
CA LEU A 185 6.48 -3.59 -4.77
C LEU A 185 5.21 -4.00 -5.50
N LEU A 186 5.15 -5.26 -5.89
CA LEU A 186 4.02 -5.88 -6.55
C LEU A 186 3.25 -6.77 -5.57
N ARG A 187 1.96 -6.59 -5.50
CA ARG A 187 0.99 -7.54 -4.97
C ARG A 187 0.15 -8.09 -6.13
N SER A 188 0.11 -9.40 -6.29
CA SER A 188 -0.71 -10.02 -7.33
C SER A 188 -1.93 -10.69 -6.68
N ALA A 189 -3.11 -10.14 -6.90
CA ALA A 189 -4.37 -10.68 -6.37
C ALA A 189 -5.54 -10.38 -7.32
N ALA A 190 -6.54 -11.26 -7.34
CA ALA A 190 -7.80 -11.08 -8.07
C ALA A 190 -7.64 -10.63 -9.55
N GLY A 191 -6.56 -11.02 -10.23
CA GLY A 191 -6.28 -10.63 -11.62
C GLY A 191 -5.77 -9.19 -11.79
N ALA A 192 -5.41 -8.53 -10.69
CA ALA A 192 -4.81 -7.20 -10.65
C ALA A 192 -3.36 -7.23 -10.18
N ALA A 193 -2.61 -6.21 -10.58
CA ALA A 193 -1.28 -5.87 -10.09
C ALA A 193 -1.39 -4.65 -9.18
N GLY A 194 -1.37 -4.87 -7.87
CA GLY A 194 -1.23 -3.80 -6.88
C GLY A 194 0.22 -3.30 -6.89
N ILE A 195 0.38 -2.01 -7.16
CA ILE A 195 1.68 -1.34 -7.27
C ILE A 195 1.88 -0.48 -6.04
N TYR A 196 2.90 -0.81 -5.24
CA TYR A 196 3.19 -0.17 -3.97
C TYR A 196 4.65 0.22 -3.86
N ALA A 197 4.97 1.05 -2.87
CA ALA A 197 6.34 1.44 -2.52
C ALA A 197 7.18 1.87 -3.73
N ILE A 198 6.57 2.62 -4.66
CA ILE A 198 7.32 3.26 -5.75
C ILE A 198 8.08 4.43 -5.13
N THR A 199 9.37 4.23 -4.88
CA THR A 199 10.24 5.26 -4.30
C THR A 199 11.51 5.42 -5.13
N VAL A 200 12.08 6.62 -5.08
CA VAL A 200 13.34 6.94 -5.77
C VAL A 200 14.24 7.68 -4.78
N ARG A 201 15.49 7.24 -4.63
CA ARG A 201 16.48 7.95 -3.81
C ARG A 201 16.52 9.43 -4.17
N ARG A 202 16.57 10.30 -3.19
CA ARG A 202 16.49 11.77 -3.37
C ARG A 202 17.42 12.30 -4.45
N ARG A 203 18.69 11.85 -4.47
CA ARG A 203 19.69 12.27 -5.46
C ARG A 203 19.44 11.79 -6.88
N PHE A 204 18.51 10.82 -7.08
CA PHE A 204 18.12 10.27 -8.37
C PHE A 204 16.73 10.70 -8.83
N GLN A 205 16.00 11.48 -8.04
CA GLN A 205 14.66 11.98 -8.39
C GLN A 205 14.69 12.87 -9.63
N ARG A 206 13.52 13.06 -10.26
CA ARG A 206 13.31 13.90 -11.46
C ARG A 206 14.09 13.42 -12.70
N ARG A 207 14.41 12.12 -12.77
CA ARG A 207 15.11 11.47 -13.89
C ARG A 207 14.28 10.35 -14.56
N GLY A 208 12.95 10.36 -14.37
CA GLY A 208 12.05 9.34 -14.94
C GLY A 208 12.03 8.00 -14.20
N LEU A 209 12.82 7.82 -13.13
CA LEU A 209 12.92 6.52 -12.43
C LEU A 209 11.64 6.10 -11.71
N GLY A 210 10.81 7.03 -11.25
CA GLY A 210 9.49 6.71 -10.71
C GLY A 210 8.55 6.13 -11.76
N THR A 211 8.55 6.72 -12.96
CA THR A 211 7.85 6.19 -14.14
C THR A 211 8.33 4.79 -14.47
N LEU A 212 9.64 4.62 -14.59
CA LEU A 212 10.25 3.32 -14.90
C LEU A 212 9.88 2.26 -13.86
N ALA A 213 10.01 2.56 -12.56
CA ALA A 213 9.66 1.64 -11.49
C ALA A 213 8.18 1.22 -11.55
N THR A 214 7.27 2.17 -11.80
CA THR A 214 5.84 1.89 -11.96
C THR A 214 5.58 0.94 -13.13
N LEU A 215 6.13 1.24 -14.31
CA LEU A 215 5.93 0.45 -15.53
C LEU A 215 6.52 -0.96 -15.40
N VAL A 216 7.72 -1.07 -14.85
CA VAL A 216 8.36 -2.37 -14.59
C VAL A 216 7.52 -3.22 -13.64
N THR A 217 7.02 -2.63 -12.56
CA THR A 217 6.17 -3.34 -11.60
C THR A 217 4.85 -3.77 -12.25
N ALA A 218 4.22 -2.91 -13.05
CA ALA A 218 3.02 -3.26 -13.81
C ALA A 218 3.27 -4.41 -14.81
N ARG A 219 4.38 -4.37 -15.55
CA ARG A 219 4.75 -5.43 -16.52
C ARG A 219 5.07 -6.76 -15.81
N GLU A 220 5.64 -6.73 -14.61
CA GLU A 220 5.82 -7.93 -13.80
C GLU A 220 4.46 -8.52 -13.38
N GLY A 221 3.48 -7.68 -13.02
CA GLY A 221 2.11 -8.10 -12.79
C GLY A 221 1.46 -8.74 -14.02
N ALA A 222 1.67 -8.16 -15.21
CA ALA A 222 1.16 -8.72 -16.47
C ALA A 222 1.74 -10.12 -16.76
N ARG A 223 3.04 -10.35 -16.48
CA ARG A 223 3.66 -11.69 -16.62
C ARG A 223 3.01 -12.73 -15.72
N ARG A 224 2.35 -12.29 -14.64
CA ARG A 224 1.61 -13.12 -13.70
C ARG A 224 0.11 -13.19 -14.00
N GLY A 225 -0.31 -12.66 -15.15
CA GLY A 225 -1.69 -12.71 -15.64
C GLY A 225 -2.59 -11.54 -15.21
N ALA A 226 -2.04 -10.50 -14.59
CA ALA A 226 -2.81 -9.30 -14.27
C ALA A 226 -3.12 -8.49 -15.53
N ALA A 227 -4.38 -8.08 -15.69
CA ALA A 227 -4.82 -7.19 -16.75
C ALA A 227 -4.90 -5.73 -16.30
N ILE A 228 -5.07 -5.50 -15.00
CA ILE A 228 -5.30 -4.20 -14.39
C ILE A 228 -4.17 -3.89 -13.41
N ALA A 229 -3.62 -2.69 -13.50
CA ALA A 229 -2.72 -2.11 -12.49
C ALA A 229 -3.52 -1.21 -11.57
N ILE A 230 -3.25 -1.29 -10.27
CA ILE A 230 -3.91 -0.48 -9.24
C ILE A 230 -2.87 0.08 -8.27
N LEU A 231 -3.12 1.27 -7.75
CA LEU A 231 -2.26 1.93 -6.77
C LEU A 231 -3.02 2.99 -5.95
N GLN A 232 -2.41 3.45 -4.87
CA GLN A 232 -2.79 4.67 -4.18
C GLN A 232 -1.70 5.72 -4.40
N ALA A 233 -2.12 6.90 -4.87
CA ALA A 233 -1.19 7.96 -5.21
C ALA A 233 -0.95 8.91 -4.03
N THR A 234 0.32 9.26 -3.76
CA THR A 234 0.64 10.46 -2.98
C THR A 234 0.36 11.72 -3.80
N GLN A 235 0.30 12.88 -3.16
CA GLN A 235 0.13 14.16 -3.88
C GLN A 235 1.23 14.39 -4.92
N GLU A 236 2.48 14.06 -4.60
CA GLU A 236 3.61 14.18 -5.51
C GLU A 236 3.55 13.16 -6.66
N GLY A 237 3.06 11.95 -6.40
CA GLY A 237 2.97 10.87 -7.40
C GLY A 237 1.77 11.00 -8.33
N PHE A 238 0.69 11.65 -7.91
CA PHE A 238 -0.55 11.73 -8.67
C PHE A 238 -0.39 12.23 -10.10
N PRO A 239 0.34 13.34 -10.38
CA PRO A 239 0.54 13.82 -11.74
C PRO A 239 1.25 12.80 -12.65
N LEU A 240 2.23 12.07 -12.11
CA LEU A 240 2.96 11.02 -12.82
C LEU A 240 2.01 9.90 -13.24
N TYR A 241 1.22 9.37 -12.31
CA TYR A 241 0.30 8.28 -12.61
C TYR A 241 -0.80 8.68 -13.58
N LYS A 242 -1.31 9.91 -13.46
CA LYS A 242 -2.27 10.47 -14.43
C LYS A 242 -1.67 10.56 -15.83
N GLN A 243 -0.42 10.98 -15.97
CA GLN A 243 0.29 11.03 -17.27
C GLN A 243 0.51 9.63 -17.85
N LEU A 244 0.67 8.60 -17.02
CA LEU A 244 0.79 7.21 -17.45
C LEU A 244 -0.55 6.59 -17.90
N GLY A 245 -1.68 7.26 -17.64
CA GLY A 245 -3.00 6.77 -18.02
C GLY A 245 -3.82 6.17 -16.87
N PHE A 246 -3.31 6.22 -15.62
CA PHE A 246 -4.11 5.84 -14.46
C PHE A 246 -5.25 6.83 -14.22
N GLN A 247 -6.41 6.29 -13.84
CA GLN A 247 -7.62 7.03 -13.53
C GLN A 247 -7.98 6.86 -12.07
N ALA A 248 -8.23 7.95 -11.36
CA ALA A 248 -8.75 7.90 -9.99
C ALA A 248 -10.22 7.49 -10.00
N ILE A 249 -10.58 6.46 -9.24
CA ILE A 249 -11.96 5.95 -9.16
C ILE A 249 -12.54 6.01 -7.74
N THR A 250 -11.71 6.24 -6.75
CA THR A 250 -12.08 6.47 -5.36
C THR A 250 -11.00 7.28 -4.65
N SER A 251 -11.25 7.63 -3.39
CA SER A 251 -10.25 8.15 -2.46
C SER A 251 -10.22 7.27 -1.21
N PHE A 252 -9.04 6.84 -0.78
CA PHE A 252 -8.85 6.16 0.49
C PHE A 252 -8.53 7.19 1.56
N ARG A 253 -9.41 7.32 2.54
CA ARG A 253 -9.29 8.25 3.65
C ARG A 253 -8.95 7.50 4.92
N SER A 254 -8.01 7.99 5.70
CA SER A 254 -7.50 7.32 6.89
C SER A 254 -7.66 8.19 8.13
N TRP A 255 -8.26 7.62 9.15
CA TRP A 255 -8.43 8.22 10.48
C TRP A 255 -7.44 7.56 11.45
N ARG A 256 -6.71 8.38 12.20
CA ARG A 256 -5.87 7.89 13.29
C ARG A 256 -6.73 7.56 14.49
N LEU A 257 -6.52 6.40 15.07
CA LEU A 257 -7.12 6.04 16.34
C LEU A 257 -6.49 6.85 17.49
N PRO A 258 -7.28 7.31 18.49
CA PRO A 258 -6.75 8.01 19.64
C PRO A 258 -5.74 7.17 20.43
N GLU A 259 -4.63 7.77 20.87
CA GLU A 259 -3.60 7.07 21.65
C GLU A 259 -4.13 6.47 22.97
N ARG A 260 -5.21 7.02 23.53
CA ARG A 260 -5.88 6.50 24.73
C ARG A 260 -6.75 5.25 24.49
N LEU A 261 -6.88 4.78 23.25
CA LEU A 261 -7.44 3.45 22.98
C LEU A 261 -6.39 2.34 23.22
N ALA A 262 -5.10 2.66 23.20
CA ALA A 262 -4.04 1.83 23.74
C ALA A 262 -4.13 1.93 25.27
N GLY A 263 -4.55 0.85 25.94
CA GLY A 263 -4.95 0.84 27.35
C GLY A 263 -4.02 1.58 28.31
N THR A 264 -4.57 2.54 29.03
CA THR A 264 -4.05 2.88 30.34
C THR A 264 -4.39 1.72 31.26
N HIS A 265 -3.41 0.88 31.58
CA HIS A 265 -3.44 0.15 32.82
C HIS A 265 -3.35 1.21 33.95
N GLU A 266 -4.48 1.67 34.46
CA GLU A 266 -4.54 2.20 35.80
C GLU A 266 -4.42 0.99 36.73
N GLY A 267 -3.29 0.96 37.49
CA GLY A 267 -2.94 -0.03 38.49
C GLY A 267 -3.82 0.02 39.76
#